data_146056a9a93473e21694b59ed0eda57f
#
_entry.id   146056a9a93473e21694b59ed0eda57f
#
_cell.length_a   1.000
_cell.length_b   1.000
_cell.length_c   1.000
_cell.angle_alpha   90.00
_cell.angle_beta   90.00
_cell.angle_gamma   90.00
#
_symmetry.space_group_name_H-M   'P 1'
#
loop_
_entity.id
_entity.type
_entity.pdbx_description
1 polymer ?
#
loop_
_entity_poly.entity_id
_entity_poly.type
_entity_poly.pdbx_seq_one_letter_code
_entity_poly.pdbx_strand_id
1 'polypeptide(L)'
;MLKVIVAPVDGGWTVDVEDIDNPMMFASGRAAEDAARDLALKLAAAGADVELELRLRNAERAARFVVLAPVEHEDRPLMIRTGREAAVA
;
A
#
# COMPACT_ATOMS: atom_id res chain seq x y z
N MET A 1 -3.33 10.64 -7.23
CA MET A 1 -3.21 9.77 -6.06
C MET A 1 -1.94 8.95 -6.19
N LEU A 2 -1.12 8.95 -5.18
CA LEU A 2 0.15 8.23 -5.18
C LEU A 2 -0.12 6.74 -4.93
N LYS A 3 0.56 5.87 -5.67
CA LYS A 3 0.32 4.43 -5.56
C LYS A 3 1.49 3.72 -4.88
N VAL A 4 1.17 2.87 -3.89
CA VAL A 4 2.12 2.00 -3.20
C VAL A 4 1.67 0.56 -3.45
N ILE A 5 2.57 -0.26 -3.99
CA ILE A 5 2.24 -1.63 -4.38
C ILE A 5 3.10 -2.62 -3.61
N VAL A 6 2.46 -3.58 -2.96
CA VAL A 6 3.12 -4.72 -2.32
C VAL A 6 2.94 -5.91 -3.24
N ALA A 7 4.03 -6.53 -3.65
CA ALA A 7 3.97 -7.67 -4.58
C ALA A 7 5.00 -8.73 -4.25
N PRO A 8 4.66 -10.01 -4.47
CA PRO A 8 5.64 -11.08 -4.32
C PRO A 8 6.58 -11.12 -5.51
N VAL A 9 7.83 -11.45 -5.26
CA VAL A 9 8.85 -11.65 -6.29
C VAL A 9 9.64 -12.90 -5.93
N ASP A 10 10.54 -13.33 -6.82
CA ASP A 10 11.41 -14.46 -6.51
C ASP A 10 12.27 -14.11 -5.29
N GLY A 11 12.18 -14.96 -4.29
CA GLY A 11 12.98 -14.80 -3.08
C GLY A 11 12.43 -13.81 -2.05
N GLY A 12 11.24 -13.26 -2.27
CA GLY A 12 10.71 -12.32 -1.28
C GLY A 12 9.53 -11.51 -1.74
N TRP A 13 9.49 -10.29 -1.26
CA TRP A 13 8.40 -9.35 -1.52
C TRP A 13 8.97 -7.96 -1.76
N THR A 14 8.27 -7.17 -2.54
CA THR A 14 8.65 -5.77 -2.78
C THR A 14 7.58 -4.81 -2.34
N VAL A 15 8.02 -3.62 -1.96
CA VAL A 15 7.16 -2.46 -1.81
C VAL A 15 7.65 -1.42 -2.80
N ASP A 16 6.79 -1.08 -3.76
CA ASP A 16 7.07 -0.11 -4.80
C ASP A 16 6.23 1.14 -4.59
N VAL A 17 6.85 2.28 -4.74
CA VAL A 17 6.14 3.56 -4.73
C VAL A 17 6.18 4.13 -6.13
N GLU A 18 5.04 4.54 -6.65
CA GLU A 18 4.90 5.16 -7.96
C GLU A 18 5.90 6.31 -8.11
N ASP A 19 6.58 6.35 -9.26
CA ASP A 19 7.57 7.37 -9.59
C ASP A 19 8.88 7.29 -8.81
N ILE A 20 9.07 6.25 -8.01
CA ILE A 20 10.33 6.00 -7.32
C ILE A 20 10.89 4.66 -7.81
N ASP A 21 12.11 4.70 -8.34
CA ASP A 21 12.71 3.55 -9.02
C ASP A 21 13.40 2.54 -8.10
N ASN A 22 13.28 2.66 -6.83
CA ASN A 22 14.07 1.86 -5.91
C ASN A 22 13.15 1.07 -4.97
N PRO A 23 12.62 -0.08 -5.41
CA PRO A 23 11.71 -0.84 -4.57
C PRO A 23 12.41 -1.36 -3.32
N MET A 24 11.68 -1.41 -2.22
CA MET A 24 12.17 -1.99 -0.99
C MET A 24 11.93 -3.49 -1.01
N MET A 25 12.90 -4.27 -0.53
CA MET A 25 12.82 -5.73 -0.51
C MET A 25 12.58 -6.24 0.90
N PHE A 26 11.73 -7.26 1.01
CA PHE A 26 11.40 -7.89 2.29
C PHE A 26 11.39 -9.40 2.16
N ALA A 27 11.70 -10.08 3.25
CA ALA A 27 11.73 -11.54 3.27
C ALA A 27 10.33 -12.16 3.37
N SER A 28 9.36 -11.43 3.90
CA SER A 28 8.01 -11.94 4.06
C SER A 28 6.96 -10.93 3.59
N GLY A 29 5.81 -11.47 3.21
CA GLY A 29 4.69 -10.62 2.81
C GLY A 29 4.19 -9.75 3.95
N ARG A 30 4.22 -10.29 5.18
CA ARG A 30 3.78 -9.53 6.34
C ARG A 30 4.68 -8.33 6.59
N ALA A 31 5.99 -8.53 6.53
CA ALA A 31 6.93 -7.42 6.72
C ALA A 31 6.76 -6.35 5.64
N ALA A 32 6.57 -6.78 4.39
CA ALA A 32 6.33 -5.86 3.29
C ALA A 32 5.02 -5.10 3.49
N GLU A 33 3.96 -5.79 3.88
CA GLU A 33 2.66 -5.15 4.10
C GLU A 33 2.73 -4.13 5.24
N ASP A 34 3.36 -4.50 6.35
CA ASP A 34 3.49 -3.59 7.49
C ASP A 34 4.27 -2.35 7.11
N ALA A 35 5.38 -2.52 6.38
CA ALA A 35 6.18 -1.40 5.90
C ALA A 35 5.40 -0.51 4.93
N ALA A 36 4.63 -1.12 4.04
CA ALA A 36 3.84 -0.36 3.07
C ALA A 36 2.73 0.43 3.74
N ARG A 37 2.07 -0.15 4.74
CA ARG A 37 1.03 0.55 5.50
C ARG A 37 1.61 1.74 6.23
N ASP A 38 2.74 1.55 6.88
CA ASP A 38 3.42 2.62 7.60
C ASP A 38 3.84 3.75 6.64
N LEU A 39 4.39 3.38 5.49
CA LEU A 39 4.78 4.33 4.48
C LEU A 39 3.58 5.11 3.94
N ALA A 40 2.50 4.41 3.62
CA ALA A 40 1.29 5.05 3.11
C ALA A 40 0.72 6.05 4.12
N LEU A 41 0.72 5.69 5.40
CA LEU A 41 0.26 6.59 6.45
C LEU A 41 1.15 7.81 6.58
N LYS A 42 2.47 7.64 6.47
CA LYS A 42 3.40 8.76 6.52
C LYS A 42 3.24 9.70 5.33
N LEU A 43 3.06 9.13 4.14
CA LEU A 43 2.83 9.94 2.94
C LEU A 43 1.52 10.71 3.04
N ALA A 44 0.49 10.07 3.56
CA ALA A 44 -0.80 10.73 3.74
C ALA A 44 -0.71 11.81 4.80
N ALA A 45 0.01 11.58 5.89
CA ALA A 45 0.22 12.60 6.91
C ALA A 45 0.94 13.82 6.36
N ALA A 46 1.78 13.61 5.34
CA ALA A 46 2.49 14.70 4.65
C ALA A 46 1.63 15.40 3.60
N GLY A 47 0.40 14.96 3.38
CA GLY A 47 -0.54 15.65 2.50
C GLY A 47 -0.90 14.91 1.22
N ALA A 48 -0.40 13.71 0.99
CA ALA A 48 -0.69 12.94 -0.22
C ALA A 48 -1.82 11.96 0.02
N ASP A 49 -2.76 11.87 -0.91
CA ASP A 49 -3.69 10.75 -0.91
C ASP A 49 -2.99 9.56 -1.55
N VAL A 50 -3.10 8.39 -0.96
CA VAL A 50 -2.35 7.20 -1.34
C VAL A 50 -3.28 6.04 -1.62
N GLU A 51 -3.00 5.31 -2.69
CA GLU A 51 -3.62 4.02 -2.96
C GLU A 51 -2.61 2.93 -2.60
N LEU A 52 -2.98 2.05 -1.68
CA LEU A 52 -2.15 0.92 -1.28
C LEU A 52 -2.76 -0.35 -1.90
N GLU A 53 -1.97 -1.05 -2.71
CA GLU A 53 -2.42 -2.26 -3.39
C GLU A 53 -1.58 -3.45 -2.94
N LEU A 54 -2.25 -4.51 -2.52
CA LEU A 54 -1.60 -5.77 -2.14
C LEU A 54 -1.86 -6.80 -3.24
N ARG A 55 -0.80 -7.41 -3.75
CA ARG A 55 -0.91 -8.40 -4.84
C ARG A 55 -0.52 -9.79 -4.37
N LEU A 56 -1.14 -10.78 -5.00
CA LEU A 56 -0.81 -12.19 -4.80
C LEU A 56 0.22 -12.63 -5.84
N ARG A 57 0.76 -13.85 -5.65
CA ARG A 57 1.79 -14.39 -6.56
C ARG A 57 1.35 -14.53 -8.01
N ASN A 58 0.06 -14.68 -8.26
CA ASN A 58 -0.48 -14.74 -9.61
C ASN A 58 -0.75 -13.36 -10.20
N ALA A 59 -0.24 -12.31 -9.58
CA ALA A 59 -0.42 -10.92 -9.97
C ALA A 59 -1.85 -10.41 -9.75
N GLU A 60 -2.71 -11.20 -9.12
CA GLU A 60 -4.04 -10.75 -8.77
C GLU A 60 -4.00 -9.81 -7.57
N ARG A 61 -4.91 -8.87 -7.56
CA ARG A 61 -5.02 -7.94 -6.45
C ARG A 61 -5.75 -8.60 -5.29
N ALA A 62 -5.06 -8.74 -4.16
CA ALA A 62 -5.66 -9.32 -2.97
C ALA A 62 -6.49 -8.31 -2.20
N ALA A 63 -6.01 -7.06 -2.13
CA ALA A 63 -6.70 -6.00 -1.42
C ALA A 63 -6.26 -4.64 -1.94
N ARG A 64 -7.09 -3.66 -1.72
CA ARG A 64 -6.80 -2.28 -2.08
C ARG A 64 -7.29 -1.38 -0.96
N PHE A 65 -6.45 -0.44 -0.56
CA PHE A 65 -6.78 0.55 0.45
C PHE A 65 -6.59 1.94 -0.13
N VAL A 66 -7.39 2.88 0.30
CA VAL A 66 -7.17 4.28 0.02
C VAL A 66 -6.84 4.95 1.34
N VAL A 67 -5.71 5.64 1.39
CA VAL A 67 -5.27 6.35 2.58
C VAL A 67 -5.36 7.84 2.27
N LEU A 68 -6.29 8.50 2.93
CA LEU A 68 -6.58 9.90 2.66
C LEU A 68 -5.78 10.79 3.59
N ALA A 69 -5.25 11.86 3.03
CA ALA A 69 -4.57 12.90 3.81
C ALA A 69 -5.54 13.51 4.81
N PRO A 70 -5.05 13.97 5.98
CA PRO A 70 -5.91 14.62 6.96
C PRO A 70 -6.57 15.86 6.36
N VAL A 71 -7.83 16.04 6.68
CA VAL A 71 -8.53 17.26 6.31
C VAL A 71 -8.30 18.32 7.39
N GLU A 72 -8.68 19.54 7.09
CA GLU A 72 -8.62 20.62 8.06
C GLU A 72 -9.27 20.21 9.38
N HIS A 73 -8.62 20.48 10.46
CA HIS A 73 -9.05 20.13 11.84
C HIS A 73 -8.81 18.66 12.22
N GLU A 74 -8.24 17.86 11.34
CA GLU A 74 -7.86 16.50 11.67
C GLU A 74 -6.35 16.36 11.59
N ASP A 75 -5.79 15.50 12.44
CA ASP A 75 -4.35 15.29 12.48
C ASP A 75 -3.94 13.88 12.08
N ARG A 76 -4.87 13.05 11.63
CA ARG A 76 -4.60 11.68 11.24
C ARG A 76 -5.08 11.36 9.85
N PRO A 77 -4.29 10.59 9.07
CA PRO A 77 -4.79 10.05 7.82
C PRO A 77 -5.89 9.03 8.06
N LEU A 78 -6.76 8.86 7.08
CA LEU A 78 -7.81 7.87 7.13
C LEU A 78 -7.50 6.77 6.12
N MET A 79 -7.40 5.53 6.60
CA MET A 79 -7.20 4.37 5.73
C MET A 79 -8.53 3.63 5.55
N ILE A 80 -8.91 3.44 4.30
CA ILE A 80 -10.17 2.79 3.94
C ILE A 80 -9.86 1.63 3.02
N ARG A 81 -10.35 0.43 3.35
CA ARG A 81 -10.28 -0.68 2.43
C ARG A 81 -11.35 -0.49 1.36
N THR A 82 -10.94 -0.55 0.09
CA THR A 82 -11.84 -0.36 -1.04
C THR A 82 -11.90 -1.63 -1.87
N GLY A 83 -13.01 -1.81 -2.57
CA GLY A 83 -13.18 -2.94 -3.43
C GLY A 83 -13.47 -4.22 -2.65
N ARG A 84 -13.73 -5.27 -3.37
CA ARG A 84 -14.08 -6.56 -2.79
C ARG A 84 -13.40 -7.71 -3.51
N GLU A 85 -12.25 -7.44 -4.07
CA GLU A 85 -11.54 -8.40 -4.91
C GLU A 85 -11.29 -9.70 -4.18
N ALA A 86 -10.88 -9.61 -2.94
CA ALA A 86 -10.57 -10.80 -2.16
C ALA A 86 -11.80 -11.56 -1.73
N ALA A 87 -12.94 -10.92 -1.68
CA ALA A 87 -14.17 -11.53 -1.22
C ALA A 87 -14.98 -12.21 -2.32
N VAL A 88 -14.57 -12.00 -3.54
CA VAL A 88 -15.34 -12.50 -4.70
C VAL A 88 -15.04 -13.96 -4.97
N ALA A 89 -14.04 -14.45 -4.43
CA ALA A 89 -13.61 -15.82 -4.67
C ALA A 89 -14.73 -16.85 -4.43
#